data_ceb78741e7b9dfd2b40c7e3e78497e77
#
_entry.id   ceb78741e7b9dfd2b40c7e3e78497e77
#
_cell.length_a   1.000
_cell.length_b   1.000
_cell.length_c   1.000
_cell.angle_alpha   90.00
_cell.angle_beta   90.00
_cell.angle_gamma   90.00
#
_symmetry.space_group_name_H-M   'P 1'
#
loop_
_entity.id
_entity.type
_entity.pdbx_description
1 polymer ?
#
loop_
_entity_poly.entity_id
_entity_poly.type
_entity_poly.pdbx_seq_one_letter_code
_entity_poly.pdbx_strand_id
1 'polypeptide(L)'
;MAYHPKWMTKPSYDANEDNLVDDADKVDGADAGVAANNVFKIPLGITQGDIFYVDGSGNVVRLAAGASGQYLKTQGAGADPVWASAPNRWNVISKNTNYTASDGDCVLVDASSGNITITLPEPSKDIQVNIKKIDSSANVVTVVPNGGSIDGESSKEISTQYESYVFISDGSNWYII
;
A
#
# COMPACT_ATOMS: atom_id res chain seq x y z
N MET A 1 46.85 1.43 -44.56
CA MET A 1 47.44 1.87 -43.27
C MET A 1 46.50 2.88 -42.65
N ALA A 2 45.84 2.53 -41.57
CA ALA A 2 45.03 3.48 -40.84
C ALA A 2 45.98 4.48 -40.13
N TYR A 3 45.72 5.76 -40.29
CA TYR A 3 46.49 6.85 -39.68
C TYR A 3 46.06 6.95 -38.21
N HIS A 4 46.92 6.48 -37.30
CA HIS A 4 46.73 6.69 -35.86
C HIS A 4 47.39 8.03 -35.46
N PRO A 5 46.68 8.97 -34.89
CA PRO A 5 47.27 10.18 -34.35
C PRO A 5 48.33 9.83 -33.30
N LYS A 6 49.46 10.56 -33.31
CA LYS A 6 50.64 10.31 -32.48
C LYS A 6 50.43 10.39 -30.96
N TRP A 7 49.23 10.86 -30.54
CA TRP A 7 48.83 10.96 -29.16
C TRP A 7 47.98 9.76 -28.65
N MET A 8 47.56 8.90 -29.58
CA MET A 8 46.89 7.64 -29.24
C MET A 8 47.92 6.52 -29.23
N THR A 9 48.35 6.09 -28.08
CA THR A 9 49.20 4.90 -27.97
C THR A 9 48.28 3.69 -27.78
N LYS A 10 48.55 2.64 -28.57
CA LYS A 10 47.79 1.39 -28.53
C LYS A 10 47.56 0.82 -27.12
N PRO A 11 48.52 0.91 -26.17
CA PRO A 11 48.33 0.42 -24.81
C PRO A 11 47.31 1.19 -23.96
N SER A 12 46.83 2.35 -24.40
CA SER A 12 45.89 3.16 -23.61
C SER A 12 44.43 3.07 -24.07
N TYR A 13 44.14 2.37 -25.17
CA TYR A 13 42.76 2.32 -25.65
C TYR A 13 42.30 0.95 -26.21
N ASP A 14 43.19 -0.02 -26.33
CA ASP A 14 42.89 -1.39 -26.73
C ASP A 14 44.02 -2.33 -26.20
N ALA A 15 44.06 -2.50 -24.88
CA ALA A 15 45.15 -3.25 -24.23
C ALA A 15 45.00 -4.76 -24.44
N ASN A 16 43.83 -5.26 -24.76
CA ASN A 16 43.53 -6.67 -24.98
C ASN A 16 43.47 -7.07 -26.48
N GLU A 17 43.65 -6.08 -27.37
CA GLU A 17 43.69 -6.28 -28.84
C GLU A 17 42.38 -6.85 -29.45
N ASP A 18 41.24 -6.66 -28.78
CA ASP A 18 39.92 -7.13 -29.23
C ASP A 18 39.22 -6.17 -30.19
N ASN A 19 39.88 -5.06 -30.56
CA ASN A 19 39.39 -3.95 -31.40
C ASN A 19 38.27 -3.13 -30.76
N LEU A 20 38.07 -3.25 -29.44
CA LEU A 20 37.24 -2.40 -28.65
C LEU A 20 38.09 -1.35 -27.93
N VAL A 21 37.51 -0.22 -27.58
CA VAL A 21 38.22 0.83 -26.83
C VAL A 21 38.16 0.48 -25.35
N ASP A 22 39.32 0.07 -24.76
CA ASP A 22 39.37 -0.34 -23.34
C ASP A 22 38.81 0.72 -22.38
N ASP A 23 38.93 2.00 -22.73
CA ASP A 23 38.32 3.08 -21.96
C ASP A 23 36.82 3.21 -22.18
N ALA A 24 36.26 2.57 -23.22
CA ALA A 24 34.81 2.51 -23.40
C ALA A 24 34.15 1.49 -22.46
N ASP A 25 34.90 0.49 -22.01
CA ASP A 25 34.50 -0.42 -20.95
C ASP A 25 34.46 0.29 -19.57
N LYS A 26 35.04 1.50 -19.51
CA LYS A 26 35.10 2.38 -18.34
C LYS A 26 34.17 3.59 -18.45
N VAL A 27 33.05 3.43 -19.14
CA VAL A 27 32.18 4.53 -19.59
C VAL A 27 31.59 5.38 -18.48
N ASP A 28 31.83 5.12 -17.26
CA ASP A 28 31.16 5.88 -16.20
C ASP A 28 32.04 6.21 -14.98
N GLY A 29 33.35 6.04 -15.11
CA GLY A 29 34.24 6.19 -13.97
C GLY A 29 34.03 5.12 -12.89
N ALA A 30 33.28 4.09 -13.21
CA ALA A 30 32.97 2.99 -12.32
C ALA A 30 34.21 2.16 -11.92
N ASP A 31 35.34 2.37 -12.63
CA ASP A 31 36.59 1.67 -12.37
C ASP A 31 37.46 2.36 -11.31
N ALA A 32 37.10 3.55 -10.87
CA ALA A 32 37.84 4.25 -9.84
C ALA A 32 37.45 3.76 -8.42
N GLY A 33 37.84 2.53 -8.08
CA GLY A 33 37.80 2.03 -6.71
C GLY A 33 36.47 1.38 -6.28
N VAL A 34 35.60 1.07 -7.23
CA VAL A 34 34.38 0.27 -6.97
C VAL A 34 34.74 -1.19 -7.18
N ALA A 35 34.40 -2.05 -6.24
CA ALA A 35 34.61 -3.49 -6.38
C ALA A 35 34.05 -3.98 -7.72
N ALA A 36 34.84 -4.78 -8.43
CA ALA A 36 34.45 -5.42 -9.68
C ALA A 36 33.06 -6.07 -9.48
N ASN A 37 32.05 -5.59 -10.16
CA ASN A 37 30.64 -5.97 -10.17
C ASN A 37 29.65 -4.88 -9.72
N ASN A 38 30.09 -3.65 -9.49
CA ASN A 38 29.19 -2.56 -9.07
C ASN A 38 28.73 -1.70 -10.26
N VAL A 39 28.63 -2.30 -11.43
CA VAL A 39 27.99 -1.68 -12.59
C VAL A 39 26.48 -1.71 -12.34
N PHE A 40 25.88 -0.54 -12.26
CA PHE A 40 24.42 -0.42 -12.21
C PHE A 40 23.81 -0.99 -13.50
N LYS A 41 23.52 -2.28 -13.50
CA LYS A 41 22.89 -2.93 -14.64
C LYS A 41 21.42 -2.57 -14.69
N ILE A 42 21.06 -1.72 -15.63
CA ILE A 42 19.66 -1.43 -15.90
C ILE A 42 19.01 -2.68 -16.50
N PRO A 43 17.94 -3.22 -15.90
CA PRO A 43 17.24 -4.36 -16.47
C PRO A 43 16.75 -4.09 -17.90
N LEU A 44 16.78 -5.10 -18.76
CA LEU A 44 16.23 -5.00 -20.12
C LEU A 44 14.71 -4.82 -20.11
N GLY A 45 14.19 -4.17 -21.15
CA GLY A 45 12.74 -4.03 -21.34
C GLY A 45 12.09 -2.97 -20.47
N ILE A 46 12.83 -1.92 -20.09
CA ILE A 46 12.29 -0.78 -19.36
C ILE A 46 11.24 -0.05 -20.20
N THR A 47 10.19 0.43 -19.51
CA THR A 47 9.10 1.21 -20.10
C THR A 47 8.81 2.45 -19.23
N GLN A 48 8.09 3.41 -19.82
CA GLN A 48 7.68 4.59 -19.07
C GLN A 48 6.85 4.20 -17.83
N GLY A 49 7.16 4.80 -16.68
CA GLY A 49 6.49 4.55 -15.42
C GLY A 49 7.09 3.44 -14.57
N ASP A 50 8.14 2.74 -15.06
CA ASP A 50 8.87 1.77 -14.26
C ASP A 50 9.65 2.45 -13.14
N ILE A 51 9.82 1.73 -12.04
CA ILE A 51 10.62 2.13 -10.88
C ILE A 51 11.72 1.10 -10.68
N PHE A 52 12.88 1.54 -10.22
CA PHE A 52 13.97 0.66 -9.82
C PHE A 52 14.12 0.66 -8.31
N TYR A 53 14.39 -0.50 -7.75
CA TYR A 53 14.69 -0.67 -6.33
C TYR A 53 15.84 -1.67 -6.16
N VAL A 54 16.40 -1.75 -4.96
CA VAL A 54 17.42 -2.74 -4.61
C VAL A 54 16.76 -3.86 -3.82
N ASP A 55 16.89 -5.10 -4.31
CA ASP A 55 16.35 -6.30 -3.66
C ASP A 55 17.19 -6.75 -2.44
N GLY A 56 16.73 -7.79 -1.75
CA GLY A 56 17.43 -8.37 -0.59
C GLY A 56 18.80 -8.98 -0.89
N SER A 57 19.16 -9.13 -2.16
CA SER A 57 20.46 -9.63 -2.61
C SER A 57 21.40 -8.50 -3.08
N GLY A 58 20.96 -7.24 -3.00
CA GLY A 58 21.73 -6.08 -3.44
C GLY A 58 21.66 -5.81 -4.93
N ASN A 59 20.78 -6.48 -5.68
CA ASN A 59 20.61 -6.24 -7.11
C ASN A 59 19.62 -5.10 -7.37
N VAL A 60 19.87 -4.37 -8.45
CA VAL A 60 18.88 -3.42 -8.97
C VAL A 60 17.83 -4.18 -9.76
N VAL A 61 16.59 -4.09 -9.32
CA VAL A 61 15.43 -4.79 -9.89
C VAL A 61 14.42 -3.78 -10.40
N ARG A 62 13.76 -4.13 -11.49
CA ARG A 62 12.67 -3.36 -12.06
C ARG A 62 11.35 -3.71 -11.40
N LEU A 63 10.64 -2.72 -10.90
CA LEU A 63 9.22 -2.80 -10.62
C LEU A 63 8.49 -2.16 -11.80
N ALA A 64 7.79 -2.95 -12.59
CA ALA A 64 7.02 -2.45 -13.74
C ALA A 64 5.97 -1.44 -13.29
N ALA A 65 5.57 -0.53 -14.18
CA ALA A 65 4.56 0.48 -13.90
C ALA A 65 3.28 -0.15 -13.31
N GLY A 66 2.74 0.47 -12.26
CA GLY A 66 1.48 0.07 -11.66
C GLY A 66 0.27 0.46 -12.52
N ALA A 67 -0.89 -0.09 -12.19
CA ALA A 67 -2.14 0.31 -12.80
C ALA A 67 -2.59 1.69 -12.26
N SER A 68 -3.47 2.35 -13.03
CA SER A 68 -4.07 3.63 -12.60
C SER A 68 -4.73 3.50 -11.22
N GLY A 69 -4.47 4.46 -10.33
CA GLY A 69 -5.01 4.48 -8.96
C GLY A 69 -4.24 3.63 -7.94
N GLN A 70 -3.19 2.92 -8.35
CA GLN A 70 -2.29 2.26 -7.41
C GLN A 70 -1.25 3.24 -6.84
N TYR A 71 -0.79 2.97 -5.64
CA TYR A 71 0.32 3.67 -4.99
C TYR A 71 1.45 2.71 -4.65
N LEU A 72 2.67 3.23 -4.60
CA LEU A 72 3.82 2.44 -4.16
C LEU A 72 3.74 2.20 -2.65
N LYS A 73 3.73 0.94 -2.25
CA LYS A 73 3.64 0.53 -0.85
C LYS A 73 4.93 -0.14 -0.41
N THR A 74 5.51 0.36 0.69
CA THR A 74 6.54 -0.37 1.41
C THR A 74 5.91 -1.51 2.20
N GLN A 75 6.61 -2.64 2.30
CA GLN A 75 6.22 -3.80 3.11
C GLN A 75 7.06 -3.90 4.39
N GLY A 76 7.86 -2.88 4.70
CA GLY A 76 8.76 -2.84 5.83
C GLY A 76 10.23 -3.10 5.44
N ALA A 77 11.11 -3.04 6.42
CA ALA A 77 12.53 -3.29 6.22
C ALA A 77 12.77 -4.73 5.74
N GLY A 78 13.59 -4.89 4.70
CA GLY A 78 13.95 -6.20 4.14
C GLY A 78 12.90 -6.82 3.21
N ALA A 79 11.82 -6.11 2.89
CA ALA A 79 10.81 -6.55 1.93
C ALA A 79 10.75 -5.62 0.71
N ASP A 80 10.52 -6.19 -0.46
CA ASP A 80 10.44 -5.46 -1.72
C ASP A 80 9.21 -4.54 -1.75
N PRO A 81 9.30 -3.35 -2.37
CA PRO A 81 8.14 -2.50 -2.58
C PRO A 81 7.17 -3.12 -3.58
N VAL A 82 5.88 -2.85 -3.42
CA VAL A 82 4.83 -3.34 -4.33
C VAL A 82 3.86 -2.21 -4.69
N TRP A 83 3.17 -2.37 -5.83
CA TRP A 83 2.00 -1.56 -6.13
C TRP A 83 0.79 -2.09 -5.35
N ALA A 84 0.09 -1.22 -4.67
CA ALA A 84 -1.12 -1.53 -3.93
C ALA A 84 -2.27 -0.63 -4.38
N SER A 85 -3.47 -1.15 -4.39
CA SER A 85 -4.66 -0.31 -4.55
C SER A 85 -4.85 0.55 -3.30
N ALA A 86 -5.23 1.81 -3.49
CA ALA A 86 -5.63 2.64 -2.37
C ALA A 86 -6.74 1.90 -1.60
N PRO A 87 -6.65 1.79 -0.28
CA PRO A 87 -7.73 1.20 0.49
C PRO A 87 -9.01 1.97 0.18
N ASN A 88 -10.07 1.25 -0.19
CA ASN A 88 -11.39 1.85 -0.23
C ASN A 88 -11.64 2.43 1.15
N ARG A 89 -12.01 3.70 1.22
CA ARG A 89 -12.30 4.36 2.49
C ARG A 89 -13.42 3.65 3.24
N TRP A 90 -14.37 3.06 2.49
CA TRP A 90 -15.50 2.33 3.01
C TRP A 90 -15.76 1.07 2.20
N ASN A 91 -15.87 -0.06 2.89
CA ASN A 91 -16.43 -1.29 2.38
C ASN A 91 -17.95 -1.25 2.63
N VAL A 92 -18.73 -0.87 1.62
CA VAL A 92 -20.18 -0.73 1.76
C VAL A 92 -20.84 -2.10 1.70
N ILE A 93 -21.50 -2.50 2.80
CA ILE A 93 -22.18 -3.79 2.91
C ILE A 93 -23.59 -3.60 3.47
N SER A 94 -24.53 -4.45 3.07
CA SER A 94 -25.88 -4.48 3.63
C SER A 94 -26.06 -5.67 4.57
N LYS A 95 -26.72 -5.46 5.72
CA LYS A 95 -27.01 -6.49 6.71
C LYS A 95 -28.46 -6.38 7.19
N ASN A 96 -29.08 -7.54 7.35
CA ASN A 96 -30.42 -7.71 7.92
C ASN A 96 -30.42 -8.70 9.10
N THR A 97 -29.27 -9.03 9.63
CA THR A 97 -29.02 -9.89 10.80
C THR A 97 -27.88 -9.31 11.60
N ASN A 98 -27.68 -9.81 12.82
CA ASN A 98 -26.53 -9.45 13.66
C ASN A 98 -25.22 -9.62 12.90
N TYR A 99 -24.30 -8.69 13.09
CA TYR A 99 -23.04 -8.66 12.36
C TYR A 99 -21.90 -8.09 13.22
N THR A 100 -20.72 -8.70 13.12
CA THR A 100 -19.49 -8.12 13.65
C THR A 100 -18.78 -7.38 12.53
N ALA A 101 -18.64 -6.08 12.67
CA ALA A 101 -18.03 -5.21 11.69
C ALA A 101 -16.49 -5.36 11.68
N SER A 102 -15.90 -4.99 10.56
CA SER A 102 -14.45 -4.89 10.36
C SER A 102 -14.06 -3.44 10.14
N ASP A 103 -12.77 -3.14 10.28
CA ASP A 103 -12.22 -1.82 9.94
C ASP A 103 -12.59 -1.43 8.50
N GLY A 104 -13.02 -0.19 8.33
CA GLY A 104 -13.44 0.36 7.04
C GLY A 104 -14.83 -0.05 6.57
N ASP A 105 -15.60 -0.82 7.33
CA ASP A 105 -16.98 -1.15 6.97
C ASP A 105 -17.92 0.07 7.05
N CYS A 106 -18.76 0.20 6.02
CA CYS A 106 -19.95 1.03 6.02
C CYS A 106 -21.18 0.11 5.96
N VAL A 107 -21.77 -0.17 7.11
CA VAL A 107 -22.85 -1.16 7.27
C VAL A 107 -24.20 -0.48 7.09
N LEU A 108 -24.91 -0.82 6.02
CA LEU A 108 -26.30 -0.43 5.76
C LEU A 108 -27.20 -1.49 6.40
N VAL A 109 -27.86 -1.14 7.50
CA VAL A 109 -28.63 -2.10 8.33
C VAL A 109 -30.11 -1.99 8.01
N ASP A 110 -30.69 -3.09 7.53
CA ASP A 110 -32.14 -3.25 7.37
C ASP A 110 -32.71 -4.05 8.56
N ALA A 111 -33.23 -3.33 9.53
CA ALA A 111 -33.85 -3.89 10.73
C ALA A 111 -35.37 -4.14 10.59
N SER A 112 -35.91 -4.16 9.36
CA SER A 112 -37.37 -4.33 9.12
C SER A 112 -37.97 -5.60 9.73
N SER A 113 -37.16 -6.66 9.88
CA SER A 113 -37.59 -7.96 10.41
C SER A 113 -37.38 -8.11 11.92
N GLY A 114 -36.74 -7.18 12.60
CA GLY A 114 -36.46 -7.24 14.04
C GLY A 114 -35.26 -6.39 14.44
N ASN A 115 -35.02 -6.27 15.75
CA ASN A 115 -33.83 -5.60 16.26
C ASN A 115 -32.55 -6.28 15.82
N ILE A 116 -31.53 -5.51 15.50
CA ILE A 116 -30.21 -5.99 15.02
C ILE A 116 -29.12 -5.45 15.93
N THR A 117 -28.18 -6.31 16.27
CA THR A 117 -26.95 -5.91 16.96
C THR A 117 -25.78 -5.89 15.98
N ILE A 118 -25.08 -4.75 15.92
CA ILE A 118 -23.80 -4.62 15.21
C ILE A 118 -22.70 -4.53 16.26
N THR A 119 -21.77 -5.47 16.23
CA THR A 119 -20.61 -5.47 17.12
C THR A 119 -19.44 -4.79 16.42
N LEU A 120 -18.87 -3.75 17.03
CA LEU A 120 -17.63 -3.14 16.57
C LEU A 120 -16.47 -4.13 16.75
N PRO A 121 -15.39 -4.06 15.94
CA PRO A 121 -14.23 -4.91 16.15
C PRO A 121 -13.51 -4.60 17.47
N GLU A 122 -12.51 -5.40 17.81
CA GLU A 122 -11.58 -5.07 18.91
C GLU A 122 -10.99 -3.67 18.67
N PRO A 123 -11.00 -2.76 19.65
CA PRO A 123 -10.50 -1.41 19.46
C PRO A 123 -9.01 -1.42 19.13
N SER A 124 -8.64 -0.82 18.03
CA SER A 124 -7.27 -0.59 17.60
C SER A 124 -7.17 0.83 17.06
N LYS A 125 -6.01 1.43 17.17
CA LYS A 125 -5.83 2.84 16.82
C LYS A 125 -6.18 3.10 15.34
N ASP A 126 -6.90 4.19 15.11
CA ASP A 126 -7.26 4.72 13.79
C ASP A 126 -8.24 3.87 12.96
N ILE A 127 -8.79 2.77 13.51
CA ILE A 127 -9.84 2.01 12.82
C ILE A 127 -11.18 2.74 12.89
N GLN A 128 -11.98 2.57 11.83
CA GLN A 128 -13.26 3.26 11.66
C GLN A 128 -14.34 2.32 11.14
N VAL A 129 -15.57 2.49 11.66
CA VAL A 129 -16.77 1.80 11.18
C VAL A 129 -17.89 2.81 11.04
N ASN A 130 -18.62 2.78 9.92
CA ASN A 130 -19.83 3.56 9.73
C ASN A 130 -21.05 2.63 9.77
N ILE A 131 -22.05 2.98 10.54
CA ILE A 131 -23.29 2.19 10.67
C ILE A 131 -24.48 3.10 10.39
N LYS A 132 -25.34 2.65 9.47
CA LYS A 132 -26.54 3.37 9.04
C LYS A 132 -27.75 2.47 9.05
N LYS A 133 -28.82 2.86 9.77
CA LYS A 133 -30.13 2.23 9.66
C LYS A 133 -30.82 2.70 8.38
N ILE A 134 -31.25 1.78 7.50
CA ILE A 134 -31.84 2.15 6.20
C ILE A 134 -33.35 1.95 6.13
N ASP A 135 -33.93 1.14 7.02
CA ASP A 135 -35.35 0.86 7.04
C ASP A 135 -36.15 1.83 7.94
N SER A 136 -37.46 1.90 7.75
CA SER A 136 -38.39 2.79 8.48
C SER A 136 -39.13 2.11 9.63
N SER A 137 -38.78 0.86 9.99
CA SER A 137 -39.41 0.16 11.10
C SER A 137 -39.10 0.81 12.46
N ALA A 138 -39.89 0.48 13.47
CA ALA A 138 -39.64 0.87 14.86
C ALA A 138 -38.54 0.02 15.54
N ASN A 139 -38.00 -0.98 14.83
CA ASN A 139 -36.92 -1.81 15.35
C ASN A 139 -35.64 -1.00 15.46
N VAL A 140 -34.80 -1.40 16.41
CA VAL A 140 -33.57 -0.68 16.79
C VAL A 140 -32.36 -1.42 16.29
N VAL A 141 -31.38 -0.67 15.81
CA VAL A 141 -30.02 -1.16 15.59
C VAL A 141 -29.17 -0.78 16.81
N THR A 142 -28.71 -1.78 17.54
CA THR A 142 -27.87 -1.57 18.73
C THR A 142 -26.41 -1.82 18.34
N VAL A 143 -25.57 -0.81 18.49
CA VAL A 143 -24.12 -0.91 18.27
C VAL A 143 -23.45 -1.18 19.60
N VAL A 144 -22.65 -2.24 19.67
CA VAL A 144 -21.89 -2.63 20.88
C VAL A 144 -20.40 -2.72 20.58
N PRO A 145 -19.51 -2.27 21.47
CA PRO A 145 -18.09 -2.42 21.29
C PRO A 145 -17.66 -3.87 21.63
N ASN A 146 -16.65 -4.39 20.91
CA ASN A 146 -15.94 -5.60 21.31
C ASN A 146 -14.69 -5.21 22.14
N GLY A 147 -14.93 -4.66 23.32
CA GLY A 147 -13.91 -4.06 24.17
C GLY A 147 -13.99 -2.53 24.24
N GLY A 148 -13.65 -1.98 25.39
CA GLY A 148 -13.77 -0.55 25.67
C GLY A 148 -15.23 -0.08 25.79
N SER A 149 -15.45 1.18 25.50
CA SER A 149 -16.76 1.85 25.54
C SER A 149 -16.98 2.71 24.29
N ILE A 150 -18.21 3.12 24.02
CA ILE A 150 -18.57 4.11 23.00
C ILE A 150 -18.93 5.41 23.70
N ASP A 151 -18.10 6.44 23.61
CA ASP A 151 -18.27 7.73 24.34
C ASP A 151 -18.53 7.55 25.84
N GLY A 152 -17.95 6.48 26.44
CA GLY A 152 -18.15 6.11 27.84
C GLY A 152 -19.34 5.17 28.10
N GLU A 153 -20.17 4.88 27.09
CA GLU A 153 -21.36 4.03 27.22
C GLU A 153 -21.07 2.60 26.71
N SER A 154 -21.90 1.64 27.15
CA SER A 154 -21.77 0.22 26.75
C SER A 154 -22.35 -0.07 25.36
N SER A 155 -23.15 0.82 24.81
CA SER A 155 -23.78 0.67 23.50
C SER A 155 -24.29 2.00 22.97
N LYS A 156 -24.55 2.04 21.66
CA LYS A 156 -25.28 3.13 20.99
C LYS A 156 -26.45 2.56 20.20
N GLU A 157 -27.62 3.15 20.38
CA GLU A 157 -28.84 2.80 19.61
C GLU A 157 -29.03 3.74 18.43
N ILE A 158 -29.52 3.18 17.31
CA ILE A 158 -29.94 3.87 16.10
C ILE A 158 -31.38 3.43 15.80
N SER A 159 -32.33 4.34 16.00
CA SER A 159 -33.75 4.02 15.89
C SER A 159 -34.47 4.71 14.72
N THR A 160 -33.85 5.77 14.16
CA THR A 160 -34.45 6.57 13.09
C THR A 160 -33.96 6.12 11.73
N GLN A 161 -34.88 6.06 10.75
CA GLN A 161 -34.49 5.77 9.37
C GLN A 161 -33.46 6.79 8.87
N TYR A 162 -32.41 6.30 8.20
CA TYR A 162 -31.28 7.04 7.64
C TYR A 162 -30.34 7.69 8.67
N GLU A 163 -30.61 7.55 9.94
CA GLU A 163 -29.66 7.90 10.99
C GLU A 163 -28.38 7.06 10.85
N SER A 164 -27.22 7.69 11.00
CA SER A 164 -25.94 7.00 10.89
C SER A 164 -24.88 7.65 11.78
N TYR A 165 -23.94 6.83 12.23
CA TYR A 165 -22.79 7.27 13.01
C TYR A 165 -21.50 6.65 12.47
N VAL A 166 -20.45 7.45 12.51
CA VAL A 166 -19.09 6.97 12.30
C VAL A 166 -18.45 6.76 13.66
N PHE A 167 -17.95 5.57 13.89
CA PHE A 167 -17.23 5.17 15.09
C PHE A 167 -15.75 5.12 14.76
N ILE A 168 -14.91 5.81 15.54
CA ILE A 168 -13.45 5.78 15.44
C ILE A 168 -12.86 5.30 16.75
N SER A 169 -11.79 4.52 16.69
CA SER A 169 -11.10 4.03 17.89
C SER A 169 -9.76 4.73 18.10
N ASP A 170 -9.47 5.06 19.37
CA ASP A 170 -8.16 5.54 19.84
C ASP A 170 -7.19 4.41 20.20
N GLY A 171 -7.63 3.15 20.09
CA GLY A 171 -6.91 1.94 20.47
C GLY A 171 -7.39 1.30 21.77
N SER A 172 -8.29 1.95 22.52
CA SER A 172 -8.85 1.46 23.78
C SER A 172 -10.37 1.62 23.83
N ASN A 173 -10.89 2.71 23.31
CA ASN A 173 -12.31 3.05 23.28
C ASN A 173 -12.74 3.50 21.89
N TRP A 174 -14.05 3.64 21.73
CA TRP A 174 -14.70 4.12 20.52
C TRP A 174 -15.34 5.49 20.77
N TYR A 175 -15.32 6.33 19.76
CA TYR A 175 -15.88 7.67 19.75
C TYR A 175 -16.75 7.88 18.53
N ILE A 176 -17.87 8.59 18.71
CA ILE A 176 -18.76 8.99 17.62
C ILE A 176 -18.31 10.34 17.08
N ILE A 177 -18.19 10.46 15.74
CA ILE A 177 -17.77 11.69 15.05
C ILE A 177 -18.74 12.07 13.93
#